data_61d6f01fa061e2909e1176be19ad8427
#
_entry.id   61d6f01fa061e2909e1176be19ad8427
#
_cell.length_a   1.000
_cell.length_b   1.000
_cell.length_c   1.000
_cell.angle_alpha   90.00
_cell.angle_beta   90.00
_cell.angle_gamma   90.00
#
_symmetry.space_group_name_H-M   'P 1'
#
loop_
_entity.id
_entity.type
_entity.pdbx_description
1 polymer ?
#
loop_
_entity_poly.entity_id
_entity_poly.type
_entity_poly.pdbx_seq_one_letter_code
_entity_poly.pdbx_strand_id
1 'polypeptide(L)'
;MLHGRGAGAKTIFSVEGLLDPGYHVLAITGLYNSAIDGKEWFKPREEIPGEITDAKQFDESERVLTENVEAHISRVRADRSKIFLWGFSQGAAMALILGLRGKVKPRGVVAMSGFLPTPVKIWKKFDTNTQYLLPHGSEDEVLSAESSKSAKSFLESKGIEAEYYEYKGRHKMSLESIAYVNNWILRLSEI
;
A
#
# COMPACT_ATOMS: atom_id res chain seq x y z
N MET A 1 -3.80 5.86 4.43
CA MET A 1 -3.65 4.43 4.78
C MET A 1 -4.75 3.61 4.12
N LEU A 2 -4.43 2.41 3.61
CA LEU A 2 -5.32 1.53 2.85
C LEU A 2 -5.38 0.15 3.51
N HIS A 3 -6.58 -0.28 3.89
CA HIS A 3 -6.82 -1.54 4.61
C HIS A 3 -6.73 -2.78 3.72
N GLY A 4 -6.55 -3.95 4.33
CA GLY A 4 -6.63 -5.24 3.65
C GLY A 4 -8.07 -5.65 3.31
N ARG A 5 -8.23 -6.69 2.49
CA ARG A 5 -9.53 -7.28 2.15
C ARG A 5 -10.27 -7.70 3.43
N GLY A 6 -11.57 -7.47 3.47
CA GLY A 6 -12.42 -7.83 4.61
C GLY A 6 -12.36 -6.85 5.79
N ALA A 7 -11.73 -5.70 5.62
CA ALA A 7 -11.58 -4.69 6.67
C ALA A 7 -12.21 -3.34 6.25
N GLY A 8 -11.81 -2.25 6.88
CA GLY A 8 -12.24 -0.90 6.57
C GLY A 8 -11.28 0.14 7.13
N ALA A 9 -11.57 1.43 6.89
CA ALA A 9 -10.73 2.54 7.36
C ALA A 9 -10.48 2.48 8.87
N LYS A 10 -11.49 2.15 9.69
CA LYS A 10 -11.34 2.05 11.16
C LYS A 10 -10.27 1.04 11.57
N THR A 11 -10.19 -0.10 10.86
CA THR A 11 -9.22 -1.15 11.16
C THR A 11 -7.79 -0.69 10.91
N ILE A 12 -7.52 -0.10 9.75
CA ILE A 12 -6.18 0.38 9.44
C ILE A 12 -5.82 1.65 10.23
N PHE A 13 -6.79 2.48 10.56
CA PHE A 13 -6.59 3.68 11.36
C PHE A 13 -6.23 3.38 12.82
N SER A 14 -6.51 2.18 13.32
CA SER A 14 -6.19 1.79 14.71
C SER A 14 -4.69 1.83 15.04
N VAL A 15 -3.81 1.87 14.04
CA VAL A 15 -2.36 1.99 14.24
C VAL A 15 -1.89 3.45 14.32
N GLU A 16 -2.77 4.42 14.09
CA GLU A 16 -2.43 5.86 14.08
C GLU A 16 -1.73 6.29 15.36
N GLY A 17 -2.22 5.88 16.53
CA GLY A 17 -1.61 6.21 17.81
C GLY A 17 -0.21 5.60 18.07
N LEU A 18 0.29 4.76 17.16
CA LEU A 18 1.64 4.19 17.19
C LEU A 18 2.60 4.94 16.25
N LEU A 19 2.10 5.92 15.52
CA LEU A 19 2.88 6.74 14.58
C LEU A 19 3.35 8.03 15.26
N ASP A 20 4.28 8.72 14.61
CA ASP A 20 4.68 10.05 15.05
C ASP A 20 3.47 10.99 15.08
N PRO A 21 3.24 11.72 16.19
CA PRO A 21 2.06 12.59 16.34
C PRO A 21 2.06 13.79 15.39
N GLY A 22 3.17 14.07 14.71
CA GLY A 22 3.25 15.11 13.67
C GLY A 22 2.60 14.70 12.34
N TYR A 23 2.21 13.44 12.15
CA TYR A 23 1.56 13.02 10.91
C TYR A 23 0.06 13.32 10.92
N HIS A 24 -0.40 13.82 9.76
CA HIS A 24 -1.83 13.87 9.47
C HIS A 24 -2.23 12.58 8.75
N VAL A 25 -3.03 11.74 9.38
CA VAL A 25 -3.39 10.41 8.88
C VAL A 25 -4.77 10.42 8.21
N LEU A 26 -4.82 9.98 6.96
CA LEU A 26 -6.04 9.70 6.22
C LEU A 26 -6.18 8.19 6.04
N ALA A 27 -7.27 7.59 6.52
CA ALA A 27 -7.64 6.21 6.22
C ALA A 27 -8.88 6.18 5.32
N ILE A 28 -8.81 5.40 4.24
CA ILE A 28 -9.88 5.29 3.24
C ILE A 28 -10.46 3.89 3.26
N THR A 29 -11.77 3.78 3.09
CA THR A 29 -12.49 2.49 3.00
C THR A 29 -12.66 2.08 1.54
N GLY A 30 -12.43 0.80 1.25
CA GLY A 30 -12.62 0.21 -0.07
C GLY A 30 -14.06 0.30 -0.57
N LEU A 31 -14.26 0.29 -1.88
CA LEU A 31 -15.56 0.57 -2.51
C LEU A 31 -16.52 -0.60 -2.40
N TYR A 32 -16.02 -1.83 -2.50
CA TYR A 32 -16.84 -3.01 -2.69
C TYR A 32 -17.05 -3.77 -1.39
N ASN A 33 -18.18 -4.47 -1.27
CA ASN A 33 -18.39 -5.41 -0.17
C ASN A 33 -17.54 -6.65 -0.42
N SER A 34 -16.79 -7.06 0.58
CA SER A 34 -16.02 -8.29 0.51
C SER A 34 -16.89 -9.51 0.79
N ALA A 35 -16.55 -10.64 0.19
CA ALA A 35 -17.25 -11.90 0.43
C ALA A 35 -17.01 -12.48 1.83
N ILE A 36 -15.92 -12.10 2.50
CA ILE A 36 -15.61 -12.62 3.84
C ILE A 36 -16.17 -11.73 4.96
N ASP A 37 -16.02 -10.42 4.86
CA ASP A 37 -16.53 -9.38 5.75
C ASP A 37 -16.07 -8.02 5.22
N GLY A 38 -16.57 -6.90 5.79
CA GLY A 38 -16.10 -5.54 5.52
C GLY A 38 -16.03 -5.20 4.03
N LYS A 39 -14.93 -4.54 3.65
CA LYS A 39 -14.73 -3.99 2.29
C LYS A 39 -13.49 -4.55 1.60
N GLU A 40 -13.48 -4.42 0.27
CA GLU A 40 -12.34 -4.72 -0.59
C GLU A 40 -12.17 -3.66 -1.68
N TRP A 41 -10.99 -3.62 -2.29
CA TRP A 41 -10.66 -2.66 -3.35
C TRP A 41 -11.03 -3.18 -4.74
N PHE A 42 -10.88 -4.48 -4.93
CA PHE A 42 -11.22 -5.20 -6.15
C PHE A 42 -11.47 -6.68 -5.81
N LYS A 43 -12.22 -7.37 -6.64
CA LYS A 43 -12.45 -8.79 -6.48
C LYS A 43 -11.20 -9.58 -6.88
N PRO A 44 -10.55 -10.30 -5.94
CA PRO A 44 -9.39 -11.12 -6.26
C PRO A 44 -9.84 -12.45 -6.89
N ARG A 45 -8.92 -13.14 -7.54
CA ARG A 45 -9.08 -14.56 -7.86
C ARG A 45 -8.65 -15.38 -6.66
N GLU A 46 -9.56 -16.20 -6.14
CA GLU A 46 -9.31 -16.97 -4.91
C GLU A 46 -8.16 -17.99 -5.09
N GLU A 47 -8.06 -18.59 -6.28
CA GLU A 47 -7.07 -19.63 -6.57
C GLU A 47 -5.67 -19.07 -6.88
N ILE A 48 -5.57 -17.81 -7.23
CA ILE A 48 -4.31 -17.18 -7.63
C ILE A 48 -4.15 -15.86 -6.87
N PRO A 49 -3.47 -15.87 -5.73
CA PRO A 49 -3.23 -14.65 -4.95
C PRO A 49 -2.61 -13.54 -5.81
N GLY A 50 -3.20 -12.37 -5.77
CA GLY A 50 -2.71 -11.21 -6.52
C GLY A 50 -3.31 -11.04 -7.92
N GLU A 51 -4.05 -12.02 -8.45
CA GLU A 51 -4.71 -11.86 -9.73
C GLU A 51 -6.02 -11.07 -9.59
N ILE A 52 -6.17 -10.07 -10.46
CA ILE A 52 -7.38 -9.24 -10.55
C ILE A 52 -8.38 -9.94 -11.48
N THR A 53 -9.56 -10.26 -10.98
CA THR A 53 -10.65 -10.85 -11.79
C THR A 53 -11.50 -9.81 -12.47
N ASP A 54 -11.62 -8.60 -11.89
CA ASP A 54 -12.41 -7.50 -12.42
C ASP A 54 -11.55 -6.25 -12.57
N ALA A 55 -11.05 -6.05 -13.78
CA ALA A 55 -10.22 -4.88 -14.10
C ALA A 55 -10.98 -3.55 -13.96
N LYS A 56 -12.33 -3.56 -14.13
CA LYS A 56 -13.14 -2.34 -13.98
C LYS A 56 -13.20 -1.92 -12.51
N GLN A 57 -13.43 -2.87 -11.61
CA GLN A 57 -13.39 -2.59 -10.16
C GLN A 57 -12.02 -2.06 -9.73
N PHE A 58 -10.95 -2.63 -10.26
CA PHE A 58 -9.59 -2.17 -9.97
C PHE A 58 -9.36 -0.73 -10.45
N ASP A 59 -9.68 -0.44 -11.71
CA ASP A 59 -9.51 0.89 -12.31
C ASP A 59 -10.39 1.94 -11.59
N GLU A 60 -11.60 1.56 -11.19
CA GLU A 60 -12.50 2.44 -10.43
C GLU A 60 -11.96 2.72 -9.02
N SER A 61 -11.48 1.70 -8.32
CA SER A 61 -10.84 1.89 -7.00
C SER A 61 -9.60 2.78 -7.10
N GLU A 62 -8.76 2.61 -8.11
CA GLU A 62 -7.61 3.47 -8.35
C GLU A 62 -8.03 4.92 -8.59
N ARG A 63 -9.04 5.14 -9.43
CA ARG A 63 -9.56 6.47 -9.74
C ARG A 63 -10.10 7.16 -8.48
N VAL A 64 -10.98 6.49 -7.75
CA VAL A 64 -11.61 7.05 -6.54
C VAL A 64 -10.57 7.29 -5.45
N LEU A 65 -9.60 6.38 -5.26
CA LEU A 65 -8.50 6.60 -4.34
C LEU A 65 -7.68 7.83 -4.70
N THR A 66 -7.30 7.96 -5.97
CA THR A 66 -6.53 9.11 -6.46
C THR A 66 -7.28 10.41 -6.16
N GLU A 67 -8.57 10.48 -6.52
CA GLU A 67 -9.41 11.66 -6.30
C GLU A 67 -9.54 12.02 -4.82
N ASN A 68 -9.78 11.04 -3.95
CA ASN A 68 -9.90 11.26 -2.50
C ASN A 68 -8.59 11.73 -1.88
N VAL A 69 -7.47 11.13 -2.25
CA VAL A 69 -6.15 11.52 -1.74
C VAL A 69 -5.82 12.95 -2.18
N GLU A 70 -5.99 13.28 -3.46
CA GLU A 70 -5.72 14.62 -3.99
C GLU A 70 -6.64 15.69 -3.39
N ALA A 71 -7.93 15.40 -3.24
CA ALA A 71 -8.88 16.30 -2.59
C ALA A 71 -8.50 16.54 -1.12
N HIS A 72 -8.06 15.49 -0.41
CA HIS A 72 -7.65 15.61 0.98
C HIS A 72 -6.36 16.42 1.13
N ILE A 73 -5.32 16.13 0.33
CA ILE A 73 -4.07 16.90 0.28
C ILE A 73 -4.37 18.40 0.11
N SER A 74 -5.24 18.71 -0.84
CA SER A 74 -5.64 20.09 -1.13
C SER A 74 -6.40 20.73 0.03
N ARG A 75 -7.33 19.99 0.66
CA ARG A 75 -8.16 20.47 1.78
C ARG A 75 -7.33 20.82 3.01
N VAL A 76 -6.37 19.98 3.37
CA VAL A 76 -5.51 20.20 4.54
C VAL A 76 -4.24 20.99 4.22
N ARG A 77 -4.04 21.35 2.96
CA ARG A 77 -2.83 22.04 2.46
C ARG A 77 -1.55 21.28 2.84
N ALA A 78 -1.58 19.95 2.69
CA ALA A 78 -0.43 19.13 3.02
C ALA A 78 0.78 19.44 2.12
N ASP A 79 1.97 19.34 2.69
CA ASP A 79 3.21 19.40 1.93
C ASP A 79 3.32 18.19 1.00
N ARG A 80 3.29 18.44 -0.31
CA ARG A 80 3.34 17.37 -1.33
C ARG A 80 4.65 16.59 -1.33
N SER A 81 5.73 17.17 -0.84
CA SER A 81 7.01 16.47 -0.70
C SER A 81 7.03 15.46 0.45
N LYS A 82 6.01 15.49 1.32
CA LYS A 82 5.90 14.66 2.53
C LYS A 82 4.64 13.77 2.52
N ILE A 83 4.17 13.39 1.35
CA ILE A 83 3.04 12.46 1.21
C ILE A 83 3.55 11.02 1.19
N PHE A 84 2.99 10.20 2.06
CA PHE A 84 3.26 8.76 2.13
C PHE A 84 1.98 7.96 1.94
N LEU A 85 2.06 6.88 1.17
CA LEU A 85 0.99 5.89 1.05
C LEU A 85 1.38 4.66 1.87
N TRP A 86 0.49 4.19 2.72
CA TRP A 86 0.69 2.94 3.46
C TRP A 86 -0.50 2.02 3.25
N GLY A 87 -0.25 0.85 2.68
CA GLY A 87 -1.24 -0.19 2.48
C GLY A 87 -0.87 -1.49 3.20
N PHE A 88 -1.89 -2.24 3.60
CA PHE A 88 -1.76 -3.59 4.12
C PHE A 88 -2.47 -4.59 3.20
N SER A 89 -1.82 -5.71 2.87
CA SER A 89 -2.39 -6.79 2.05
C SER A 89 -2.94 -6.26 0.71
N GLN A 90 -4.23 -6.39 0.42
CA GLN A 90 -4.85 -5.83 -0.78
C GLN A 90 -4.70 -4.30 -0.87
N GLY A 91 -4.72 -3.59 0.27
CA GLY A 91 -4.43 -2.16 0.30
C GLY A 91 -2.97 -1.84 -0.06
N ALA A 92 -2.03 -2.75 0.23
CA ALA A 92 -0.63 -2.62 -0.21
C ALA A 92 -0.51 -2.71 -1.73
N ALA A 93 -1.27 -3.61 -2.36
CA ALA A 93 -1.35 -3.69 -3.82
C ALA A 93 -1.85 -2.38 -4.44
N MET A 94 -2.89 -1.77 -3.85
CA MET A 94 -3.38 -0.46 -4.30
C MET A 94 -2.35 0.65 -4.10
N ALA A 95 -1.65 0.68 -2.94
CA ALA A 95 -0.61 1.67 -2.67
C ALA A 95 0.55 1.57 -3.67
N LEU A 96 1.01 0.35 -3.98
CA LEU A 96 2.03 0.10 -5.02
C LEU A 96 1.62 0.69 -6.36
N ILE A 97 0.39 0.45 -6.80
CA ILE A 97 -0.11 0.93 -8.08
C ILE A 97 -0.21 2.45 -8.14
N LEU A 98 -0.75 3.08 -7.08
CA LEU A 98 -0.86 4.53 -7.01
C LEU A 98 0.51 5.22 -7.10
N GLY A 99 1.50 4.67 -6.40
CA GLY A 99 2.88 5.16 -6.47
C GLY A 99 3.50 4.93 -7.85
N LEU A 100 3.42 3.70 -8.38
CA LEU A 100 4.01 3.34 -9.66
C LEU A 100 3.46 4.13 -10.85
N ARG A 101 2.17 4.40 -10.87
CA ARG A 101 1.53 5.20 -11.93
C ARG A 101 1.76 6.70 -11.78
N GLY A 102 2.33 7.14 -10.66
CA GLY A 102 2.67 8.54 -10.41
C GLY A 102 1.47 9.49 -10.38
N LYS A 103 0.26 8.97 -10.16
CA LYS A 103 -0.94 9.81 -10.11
C LYS A 103 -0.98 10.67 -8.85
N VAL A 104 -0.54 10.13 -7.73
CA VAL A 104 -0.42 10.84 -6.43
C VAL A 104 0.98 11.40 -6.21
N LYS A 105 2.01 10.77 -6.77
CA LYS A 105 3.44 11.09 -6.59
C LYS A 105 3.84 11.19 -5.12
N PRO A 106 3.66 10.11 -4.35
CA PRO A 106 4.06 10.12 -2.95
C PRO A 106 5.59 10.15 -2.83
N ARG A 107 6.11 10.69 -1.73
CA ARG A 107 7.52 10.59 -1.35
C ARG A 107 7.91 9.13 -1.11
N GLY A 108 7.01 8.38 -0.48
CA GLY A 108 7.23 6.97 -0.22
C GLY A 108 5.95 6.15 -0.18
N VAL A 109 6.10 4.86 -0.47
CA VAL A 109 5.03 3.85 -0.41
C VAL A 109 5.45 2.72 0.52
N VAL A 110 4.62 2.42 1.51
CA VAL A 110 4.74 1.24 2.37
C VAL A 110 3.73 0.19 1.90
N ALA A 111 4.21 -0.92 1.38
CA ALA A 111 3.41 -2.04 0.90
C ALA A 111 3.59 -3.26 1.83
N MET A 112 2.89 -3.23 2.98
CA MET A 112 3.03 -4.24 4.01
C MET A 112 2.22 -5.51 3.70
N SER A 113 2.88 -6.68 3.77
CA SER A 113 2.31 -8.00 3.43
C SER A 113 1.54 -7.93 2.10
N GLY A 114 2.17 -7.30 1.09
CA GLY A 114 1.54 -6.96 -0.17
C GLY A 114 2.00 -7.83 -1.33
N PHE A 115 1.47 -7.53 -2.48
CA PHE A 115 1.80 -8.17 -3.75
C PHE A 115 1.65 -7.18 -4.90
N LEU A 116 2.32 -7.43 -6.02
CA LEU A 116 2.08 -6.70 -7.25
C LEU A 116 0.89 -7.36 -7.97
N PRO A 117 -0.23 -6.63 -8.17
CA PRO A 117 -1.41 -7.23 -8.78
C PRO A 117 -1.17 -7.59 -10.25
N THR A 118 -1.73 -8.73 -10.69
CA THR A 118 -1.61 -9.24 -12.06
C THR A 118 -2.99 -9.47 -12.70
N PRO A 119 -3.13 -9.37 -14.05
CA PRO A 119 -2.12 -8.85 -14.94
C PRO A 119 -1.94 -7.34 -14.76
N VAL A 120 -0.75 -6.95 -14.39
CA VAL A 120 -0.41 -5.53 -14.48
C VAL A 120 -0.31 -5.24 -15.97
N LYS A 121 -1.24 -4.50 -16.54
CA LYS A 121 -1.09 -3.99 -17.91
C LYS A 121 0.26 -3.30 -17.96
N ILE A 122 1.08 -3.67 -18.91
CA ILE A 122 2.43 -3.14 -19.06
C ILE A 122 2.32 -1.63 -19.21
N TRP A 123 2.67 -0.92 -18.14
CA TRP A 123 2.70 0.54 -18.18
C TRP A 123 3.97 0.98 -18.87
N LYS A 124 3.83 1.94 -19.73
CA LYS A 124 4.98 2.47 -20.49
C LYS A 124 5.87 3.42 -19.68
N LYS A 125 5.34 3.97 -18.58
CA LYS A 125 6.04 4.91 -17.71
C LYS A 125 5.79 4.59 -16.25
N PHE A 126 6.85 4.65 -15.45
CA PHE A 126 6.82 4.52 -13.99
C PHE A 126 7.36 5.81 -13.37
N ASP A 127 6.80 6.21 -12.22
CA ASP A 127 7.43 7.23 -11.40
C ASP A 127 8.60 6.60 -10.64
N THR A 128 9.80 7.07 -10.92
CA THR A 128 11.05 6.55 -10.32
C THR A 128 11.51 7.38 -9.12
N ASN A 129 10.81 8.45 -8.76
CA ASN A 129 11.18 9.31 -7.62
C ASN A 129 10.59 8.82 -6.29
N THR A 130 9.56 8.00 -6.34
CA THR A 130 8.94 7.39 -5.15
C THR A 130 9.84 6.28 -4.61
N GLN A 131 10.08 6.27 -3.29
CA GLN A 131 10.77 5.17 -2.61
C GLN A 131 9.75 4.16 -2.07
N TYR A 132 10.15 2.89 -2.00
CA TYR A 132 9.26 1.82 -1.59
C TYR A 132 9.84 1.04 -0.42
N LEU A 133 9.00 0.75 0.58
CA LEU A 133 9.28 -0.18 1.66
C LEU A 133 8.25 -1.32 1.60
N LEU A 134 8.74 -2.56 1.60
CA LEU A 134 7.94 -3.78 1.52
C LEU A 134 8.15 -4.64 2.78
N PRO A 135 7.49 -4.32 3.92
CA PRO A 135 7.54 -5.15 5.10
C PRO A 135 6.70 -6.41 4.92
N HIS A 136 7.22 -7.58 5.38
CA HIS A 136 6.48 -8.85 5.31
C HIS A 136 6.76 -9.74 6.52
N GLY A 137 5.72 -10.41 7.02
CA GLY A 137 5.87 -11.39 8.08
C GLY A 137 6.46 -12.70 7.56
N SER A 138 7.51 -13.21 8.21
CA SER A 138 8.18 -14.47 7.79
C SER A 138 7.30 -15.73 7.95
N GLU A 139 6.25 -15.63 8.76
CA GLU A 139 5.30 -16.71 9.04
C GLU A 139 3.91 -16.43 8.44
N ASP A 140 3.86 -15.60 7.37
CA ASP A 140 2.62 -15.22 6.69
C ASP A 140 2.07 -16.40 5.89
N GLU A 141 0.93 -16.96 6.35
CA GLU A 141 0.26 -18.11 5.75
C GLU A 141 -0.82 -17.71 4.73
N VAL A 142 -1.13 -16.42 4.61
CA VAL A 142 -2.14 -15.88 3.67
C VAL A 142 -1.47 -15.47 2.35
N LEU A 143 -0.35 -14.75 2.46
CA LEU A 143 0.47 -14.34 1.35
C LEU A 143 1.93 -14.66 1.66
N SER A 144 2.56 -15.47 0.82
CA SER A 144 3.98 -15.77 0.98
C SER A 144 4.83 -14.51 0.89
N ALA A 145 5.89 -14.42 1.70
CA ALA A 145 6.88 -13.35 1.67
C ALA A 145 7.51 -13.17 0.27
N GLU A 146 7.51 -14.22 -0.55
CA GLU A 146 7.95 -14.18 -1.95
C GLU A 146 7.14 -13.20 -2.80
N SER A 147 5.89 -12.88 -2.41
CA SER A 147 5.08 -11.86 -3.08
C SER A 147 5.71 -10.47 -2.98
N SER A 148 6.17 -10.08 -1.78
CA SER A 148 6.88 -8.81 -1.57
C SER A 148 8.29 -8.81 -2.18
N LYS A 149 9.02 -9.92 -2.13
CA LYS A 149 10.33 -10.05 -2.77
C LYS A 149 10.23 -9.93 -4.29
N SER A 150 9.21 -10.55 -4.89
CA SER A 150 8.92 -10.42 -6.31
C SER A 150 8.54 -8.99 -6.71
N ALA A 151 7.73 -8.31 -5.88
CA ALA A 151 7.39 -6.91 -6.09
C ALA A 151 8.65 -6.01 -6.00
N LYS A 152 9.54 -6.24 -5.02
CA LYS A 152 10.82 -5.55 -4.93
C LYS A 152 11.67 -5.74 -6.19
N SER A 153 11.87 -6.98 -6.62
CA SER A 153 12.66 -7.30 -7.82
C SER A 153 12.08 -6.62 -9.07
N PHE A 154 10.75 -6.56 -9.18
CA PHE A 154 10.11 -5.81 -10.26
C PHE A 154 10.43 -4.32 -10.18
N LEU A 155 10.32 -3.68 -9.02
CA LEU A 155 10.62 -2.26 -8.82
C LEU A 155 12.07 -1.96 -9.22
N GLU A 156 13.02 -2.73 -8.71
CA GLU A 156 14.45 -2.59 -9.03
C GLU A 156 14.74 -2.78 -10.53
N SER A 157 14.04 -3.70 -11.20
CA SER A 157 14.14 -3.88 -12.66
C SER A 157 13.71 -2.65 -13.46
N LYS A 158 12.99 -1.72 -12.83
CA LYS A 158 12.55 -0.43 -13.41
C LYS A 158 13.40 0.75 -12.94
N GLY A 159 14.49 0.49 -12.21
CA GLY A 159 15.34 1.53 -11.63
C GLY A 159 14.70 2.27 -10.45
N ILE A 160 13.74 1.65 -9.78
CA ILE A 160 13.02 2.20 -8.64
C ILE A 160 13.64 1.66 -7.35
N GLU A 161 13.98 2.55 -6.41
CA GLU A 161 14.53 2.17 -5.11
C GLU A 161 13.48 1.49 -4.25
N ALA A 162 13.80 0.28 -3.73
CA ALA A 162 12.89 -0.52 -2.92
C ALA A 162 13.64 -1.25 -1.80
N GLU A 163 13.17 -1.07 -0.57
CA GLU A 163 13.66 -1.73 0.63
C GLU A 163 12.70 -2.87 1.01
N TYR A 164 13.24 -4.05 1.31
CA TYR A 164 12.48 -5.17 1.86
C TYR A 164 12.84 -5.35 3.34
N TYR A 165 11.82 -5.50 4.18
CA TYR A 165 11.98 -5.75 5.59
C TYR A 165 11.17 -6.97 6.03
N GLU A 166 11.85 -8.02 6.49
CA GLU A 166 11.21 -9.22 7.02
C GLU A 166 11.16 -9.15 8.55
N TYR A 167 9.98 -9.37 9.12
CA TYR A 167 9.79 -9.44 10.57
C TYR A 167 9.18 -10.78 10.96
N LYS A 168 9.45 -11.23 12.18
CA LYS A 168 8.82 -12.45 12.69
C LYS A 168 7.33 -12.20 12.96
N GLY A 169 6.47 -12.80 12.13
CA GLY A 169 5.03 -12.63 12.28
C GLY A 169 4.24 -13.26 11.14
N ARG A 170 2.93 -13.39 11.40
CA ARG A 170 1.93 -13.90 10.46
C ARG A 170 1.38 -12.76 9.59
N HIS A 171 0.23 -12.96 8.92
CA HIS A 171 -0.46 -11.95 8.10
C HIS A 171 -1.10 -10.85 8.97
N LYS A 172 -0.27 -10.07 9.67
CA LYS A 172 -0.70 -8.94 10.53
C LYS A 172 0.45 -7.96 10.76
N MET A 173 0.08 -6.73 11.04
CA MET A 173 1.03 -5.71 11.50
C MET A 173 1.45 -6.00 12.95
N SER A 174 2.74 -6.05 13.23
CA SER A 174 3.31 -6.13 14.58
C SER A 174 3.76 -4.76 15.07
N LEU A 175 3.91 -4.58 16.38
CA LEU A 175 4.48 -3.34 16.93
C LEU A 175 5.87 -3.06 16.35
N GLU A 176 6.69 -4.10 16.18
CA GLU A 176 8.02 -4.02 15.58
C GLU A 176 7.94 -3.51 14.12
N SER A 177 7.07 -4.10 13.30
CA SER A 177 6.93 -3.69 11.91
C SER A 177 6.37 -2.27 11.76
N ILE A 178 5.45 -1.85 12.64
CA ILE A 178 4.92 -0.49 12.68
C ILE A 178 6.03 0.51 13.06
N ALA A 179 6.83 0.19 14.09
CA ALA A 179 7.95 1.02 14.51
C ALA A 179 9.00 1.17 13.39
N TYR A 180 9.30 0.07 12.67
CA TYR A 180 10.20 0.12 11.53
C TYR A 180 9.69 1.05 10.42
N VAL A 181 8.41 0.91 10.07
CA VAL A 181 7.75 1.78 9.07
C VAL A 181 7.80 3.24 9.52
N ASN A 182 7.46 3.53 10.80
CA ASN A 182 7.50 4.89 11.32
C ASN A 182 8.90 5.51 11.19
N ASN A 183 9.94 4.79 11.58
CA ASN A 183 11.33 5.23 11.44
C ASN A 183 11.74 5.45 9.98
N TRP A 184 11.27 4.59 9.07
CA TRP A 184 11.53 4.73 7.64
C TRP A 184 10.88 6.02 7.08
N ILE A 185 9.63 6.30 7.44
CA ILE A 185 8.92 7.52 7.04
C ILE A 185 9.64 8.76 7.61
N LEU A 186 10.04 8.74 8.89
CA LEU A 186 10.77 9.85 9.53
C LEU A 186 12.06 10.16 8.77
N ARG A 187 12.89 9.16 8.48
CA ARG A 187 14.13 9.33 7.70
C ARG A 187 13.89 10.04 6.37
N LEU A 188 12.81 9.69 5.67
CA LEU A 188 12.48 10.31 4.38
C LEU A 188 11.85 11.70 4.51
N SER A 189 11.26 12.02 5.66
CA SER A 189 10.62 13.31 5.93
C SER A 189 11.62 14.40 6.30
N GLU A 190 12.83 14.04 6.74
CA GLU A 190 13.91 14.97 7.14
C GLU A 190 14.77 15.46 5.96
N ILE A 191 14.64 14.84 4.81
CA ILE A 191 15.36 15.17 3.57
C ILE A 191 14.46 16.04 2.68
#